data_523a7160c13ffc70b43610ecb404f2c1
#
_entry.id   523a7160c13ffc70b43610ecb404f2c1
#
_cell.length_a   1.000
_cell.length_b   1.000
_cell.length_c   1.000
_cell.angle_alpha   90.00
_cell.angle_beta   90.00
_cell.angle_gamma   90.00
#
_symmetry.space_group_name_H-M   'P 1'
#
loop_
_entity.id
_entity.type
_entity.pdbx_description
1 polymer ?
#
loop_
_entity_poly.entity_id
_entity_poly.type
_entity_poly.pdbx_seq_one_letter_code
_entity_poly.pdbx_strand_id
1 'polypeptide(L)'
;MAGWHHGRRVKKSTAVQEALEIIREMITSSDVEENLRLPSEEELALRLGISRLTVREALTILEREGVIARIQGRGTIVNRFARRLTSRIDSAREIGKFIAENGYTVGVDNVQHWWQAATALEAKKLAISEGEEILLVQKRFLADGNPAAFCIDRVPKKLFCDFNFSTADLEQAIFPFIEAHCRCQLTHDVIEIIPAVADTKLARCLQVNEGTPLLRLDAVEYDLEGRAVMYNTEYYLDHFVRFTLCRIVSYMT
;
A
#
# COMPACT_ATOMS: atom_id res chain seq x y z
N MET A 1 -31.11 4.39 -33.19
CA MET A 1 -30.00 3.68 -32.48
C MET A 1 -28.85 4.67 -32.31
N ALA A 2 -28.73 5.29 -31.12
CA ALA A 2 -27.73 6.30 -30.87
C ALA A 2 -26.50 5.60 -30.27
N GLY A 3 -25.39 5.62 -31.03
CA GLY A 3 -24.11 5.09 -30.58
C GLY A 3 -23.51 5.97 -29.49
N TRP A 4 -23.26 5.39 -28.33
CA TRP A 4 -22.51 6.03 -27.28
C TRP A 4 -21.04 6.03 -27.66
N HIS A 5 -20.48 7.20 -27.95
CA HIS A 5 -19.04 7.36 -28.11
C HIS A 5 -18.36 7.11 -26.79
N HIS A 6 -17.47 6.11 -26.73
CA HIS A 6 -16.57 5.89 -25.63
C HIS A 6 -15.55 7.04 -25.57
N GLY A 7 -15.92 8.14 -24.94
CA GLY A 7 -15.01 9.18 -24.52
C GLY A 7 -14.08 8.61 -23.46
N ARG A 8 -12.77 8.75 -23.67
CA ARG A 8 -11.72 8.45 -22.70
C ARG A 8 -12.11 9.04 -21.33
N ARG A 9 -12.55 8.19 -20.37
CA ARG A 9 -12.83 8.63 -19.01
C ARG A 9 -11.50 9.10 -18.40
N VAL A 10 -11.37 10.39 -18.17
CA VAL A 10 -10.32 10.95 -17.35
C VAL A 10 -10.40 10.27 -15.97
N LYS A 11 -9.31 9.65 -15.52
CA LYS A 11 -9.22 8.98 -14.22
C LYS A 11 -9.40 10.00 -13.10
N LYS A 12 -10.62 10.25 -12.67
CA LYS A 12 -10.93 11.14 -11.53
C LYS A 12 -10.29 10.60 -10.23
N SER A 13 -10.05 9.29 -10.14
CA SER A 13 -9.37 8.65 -9.02
C SER A 13 -7.91 9.06 -8.86
N THR A 14 -7.17 9.33 -9.94
CA THR A 14 -5.75 9.72 -9.85
C THR A 14 -5.56 11.10 -9.25
N ALA A 15 -6.34 12.10 -9.63
CA ALA A 15 -6.20 13.47 -9.12
C ALA A 15 -6.53 13.57 -7.62
N VAL A 16 -7.49 12.78 -7.10
CA VAL A 16 -7.78 12.72 -5.66
C VAL A 16 -6.66 12.02 -4.92
N GLN A 17 -6.13 10.93 -5.47
CA GLN A 17 -4.99 10.20 -4.87
C GLN A 17 -3.72 11.06 -4.81
N GLU A 18 -3.38 11.73 -5.92
CA GLU A 18 -2.25 12.66 -5.96
C GLU A 18 -2.42 13.80 -4.96
N ALA A 19 -3.62 14.37 -4.86
CA ALA A 19 -3.93 15.40 -3.86
C ALA A 19 -3.77 14.89 -2.42
N LEU A 20 -4.21 13.65 -2.15
CA LEU A 20 -4.05 13.01 -0.84
C LEU A 20 -2.57 12.85 -0.47
N GLU A 21 -1.74 12.35 -1.40
CA GLU A 21 -0.30 12.16 -1.17
C GLU A 21 0.38 13.50 -0.88
N ILE A 22 0.15 14.52 -1.71
CA ILE A 22 0.75 15.84 -1.53
C ILE A 22 0.30 16.49 -0.21
N ILE A 23 -0.99 16.41 0.13
CA ILE A 23 -1.48 16.99 1.40
C ILE A 23 -0.90 16.23 2.61
N ARG A 24 -0.72 14.91 2.53
CA ARG A 24 -0.04 14.13 3.58
C ARG A 24 1.42 14.52 3.73
N GLU A 25 2.14 14.71 2.64
CA GLU A 25 3.51 15.23 2.67
C GLU A 25 3.57 16.62 3.31
N MET A 26 2.66 17.51 2.97
CA MET A 26 2.53 18.83 3.63
C MET A 26 2.29 18.71 5.13
N ILE A 27 1.50 17.73 5.58
CA ILE A 27 1.20 17.51 7.00
C ILE A 27 2.43 17.01 7.76
N THR A 28 3.26 16.19 7.13
CA THR A 28 4.47 15.60 7.74
C THR A 28 5.67 16.53 7.65
N SER A 29 5.72 17.38 6.62
CA SER A 29 6.77 18.39 6.48
C SER A 29 6.63 19.52 7.50
N SER A 30 7.71 20.31 7.66
CA SER A 30 7.70 21.51 8.50
C SER A 30 6.82 22.64 7.98
N ASP A 31 6.25 22.48 6.77
CA ASP A 31 5.46 23.51 6.08
C ASP A 31 4.07 23.75 6.70
N VAL A 32 3.59 22.81 7.50
CA VAL A 32 2.42 23.07 8.36
C VAL A 32 2.93 23.81 9.60
N GLU A 33 2.75 25.12 9.57
CA GLU A 33 3.15 26.07 10.61
C GLU A 33 2.80 25.61 12.04
N GLU A 34 3.35 26.30 13.03
CA GLU A 34 3.06 26.13 14.48
C GLU A 34 1.56 26.04 14.81
N ASN A 35 0.69 26.60 13.95
CA ASN A 35 -0.77 26.62 14.10
C ASN A 35 -1.49 25.33 13.65
N LEU A 36 -0.78 24.36 13.04
CA LEU A 36 -1.36 23.11 12.52
C LEU A 36 -2.55 23.32 11.57
N ARG A 37 -2.60 24.44 10.87
CA ARG A 37 -3.67 24.80 9.95
C ARG A 37 -3.25 24.55 8.51
N LEU A 38 -4.06 23.80 7.76
CA LEU A 38 -3.89 23.67 6.31
C LEU A 38 -4.40 24.94 5.59
N PRO A 39 -3.85 25.22 4.39
CA PRO A 39 -4.42 26.23 3.51
C PRO A 39 -5.90 25.95 3.21
N SER A 40 -6.65 26.98 2.81
CA SER A 40 -8.06 26.83 2.43
C SER A 40 -8.23 25.90 1.21
N GLU A 41 -9.44 25.34 1.03
CA GLU A 41 -9.77 24.53 -0.17
C GLU A 41 -9.44 25.27 -1.47
N GLU A 42 -9.62 26.59 -1.49
CA GLU A 42 -9.35 27.43 -2.65
C GLU A 42 -7.85 27.60 -2.91
N GLU A 43 -7.06 27.84 -1.85
CA GLU A 43 -5.60 27.95 -1.93
C GLU A 43 -4.97 26.61 -2.30
N LEU A 44 -5.45 25.48 -1.73
CA LEU A 44 -5.00 24.15 -2.12
C LEU A 44 -5.32 23.83 -3.59
N ALA A 45 -6.54 24.17 -4.05
CA ALA A 45 -6.92 23.99 -5.44
C ALA A 45 -6.03 24.76 -6.40
N LEU A 46 -5.70 26.01 -6.05
CA LEU A 46 -4.81 26.85 -6.84
C LEU A 46 -3.37 26.30 -6.86
N ARG A 47 -2.82 25.92 -5.68
CA ARG A 47 -1.45 25.38 -5.55
C ARG A 47 -1.26 24.06 -6.29
N LEU A 48 -2.27 23.19 -6.23
CA LEU A 48 -2.22 21.86 -6.83
C LEU A 48 -2.68 21.83 -8.30
N GLY A 49 -3.25 22.93 -8.81
CA GLY A 49 -3.76 23.00 -10.19
C GLY A 49 -4.98 22.09 -10.44
N ILE A 50 -5.79 21.80 -9.41
CA ILE A 50 -6.94 20.89 -9.46
C ILE A 50 -8.23 21.60 -9.05
N SER A 51 -9.37 20.92 -9.26
CA SER A 51 -10.65 21.49 -8.88
C SER A 51 -10.83 21.54 -7.35
N ARG A 52 -11.58 22.55 -6.85
CA ARG A 52 -11.98 22.62 -5.43
C ARG A 52 -12.74 21.38 -4.98
N LEU A 53 -13.51 20.76 -5.88
CA LEU A 53 -14.22 19.51 -5.58
C LEU A 53 -13.24 18.36 -5.30
N THR A 54 -12.19 18.23 -6.09
CA THR A 54 -11.13 17.22 -5.91
C THR A 54 -10.42 17.42 -4.56
N VAL A 55 -10.06 18.66 -4.21
CA VAL A 55 -9.47 19.01 -2.90
C VAL A 55 -10.43 18.63 -1.77
N ARG A 56 -11.71 18.97 -1.89
CA ARG A 56 -12.71 18.65 -0.88
C ARG A 56 -12.89 17.14 -0.68
N GLU A 57 -12.86 16.35 -1.76
CA GLU A 57 -12.90 14.89 -1.71
C GLU A 57 -11.66 14.37 -0.94
N ALA A 58 -10.46 14.84 -1.25
CA ALA A 58 -9.23 14.48 -0.55
C ALA A 58 -9.28 14.85 0.94
N LEU A 59 -9.69 16.08 1.27
CA LEU A 59 -9.83 16.51 2.68
C LEU A 59 -10.91 15.71 3.42
N THR A 60 -11.97 15.28 2.75
CA THR A 60 -13.01 14.43 3.37
C THR A 60 -12.46 13.04 3.73
N ILE A 61 -11.58 12.48 2.90
CA ILE A 61 -10.88 11.23 3.21
C ILE A 61 -9.96 11.42 4.42
N LEU A 62 -9.12 12.46 4.42
CA LEU A 62 -8.21 12.75 5.54
C LEU A 62 -8.96 13.02 6.87
N GLU A 63 -10.14 13.61 6.80
CA GLU A 63 -10.99 13.82 7.98
C GLU A 63 -11.56 12.49 8.51
N ARG A 64 -12.05 11.62 7.63
CA ARG A 64 -12.49 10.25 8.00
C ARG A 64 -11.36 9.41 8.58
N GLU A 65 -10.15 9.63 8.12
CA GLU A 65 -8.93 9.00 8.66
C GLU A 65 -8.48 9.61 10.01
N GLY A 66 -9.13 10.67 10.47
CA GLY A 66 -8.76 11.35 11.70
C GLY A 66 -7.47 12.17 11.60
N VAL A 67 -6.91 12.34 10.40
CA VAL A 67 -5.67 13.11 10.18
C VAL A 67 -5.90 14.59 10.35
N ILE A 68 -7.07 15.08 9.92
CA ILE A 68 -7.49 16.49 10.04
C ILE A 68 -8.86 16.60 10.69
N ALA A 69 -9.22 17.81 11.11
CA ALA A 69 -10.56 18.19 11.53
C ALA A 69 -10.97 19.48 10.83
N ARG A 70 -12.18 19.54 10.26
CA ARG A 70 -12.76 20.76 9.70
C ARG A 70 -13.62 21.44 10.73
N ILE A 71 -13.21 22.62 11.20
CA ILE A 71 -13.89 23.36 12.27
C ILE A 71 -14.45 24.64 11.70
N GLN A 72 -15.77 24.82 11.80
CA GLN A 72 -16.45 26.03 11.32
C GLN A 72 -15.80 27.29 11.94
N GLY A 73 -15.48 28.27 11.11
CA GLY A 73 -14.80 29.53 11.53
C GLY A 73 -13.30 29.40 11.79
N ARG A 74 -12.77 28.17 11.97
CA ARG A 74 -11.34 27.94 12.22
C ARG A 74 -10.59 27.31 11.03
N GLY A 75 -11.33 26.77 10.05
CA GLY A 75 -10.77 26.11 8.87
C GLY A 75 -10.37 24.65 9.12
N THR A 76 -9.43 24.15 8.32
CA THR A 76 -8.94 22.77 8.38
C THR A 76 -7.71 22.69 9.28
N ILE A 77 -7.83 21.95 10.36
CA ILE A 77 -6.79 21.80 11.38
C ILE A 77 -6.20 20.39 11.31
N VAL A 78 -4.89 20.28 11.30
CA VAL A 78 -4.17 19.00 11.39
C VAL A 78 -4.17 18.52 12.83
N ASN A 79 -4.57 17.28 13.06
CA ASN A 79 -4.47 16.67 14.38
C ASN A 79 -2.99 16.45 14.75
N ARG A 80 -2.57 16.87 15.94
CA ARG A 80 -1.15 16.82 16.35
C ARG A 80 -0.54 15.43 16.26
N PHE A 81 -1.32 14.39 16.55
CA PHE A 81 -0.86 13.01 16.49
C PHE A 81 -0.67 12.52 15.04
N ALA A 82 -1.31 13.16 14.05
CA ALA A 82 -1.23 12.73 12.65
C ALA A 82 0.21 12.72 12.10
N ARG A 83 1.08 13.60 12.61
CA ARG A 83 2.51 13.62 12.28
C ARG A 83 3.29 12.39 12.78
N ARG A 84 2.69 11.60 13.67
CA ARG A 84 3.27 10.37 14.24
C ARG A 84 2.68 9.10 13.63
N LEU A 85 1.73 9.25 12.70
CA LEU A 85 1.13 8.13 11.99
C LEU A 85 2.01 7.77 10.79
N THR A 86 3.07 7.03 11.06
CA THR A 86 3.88 6.38 10.03
C THR A 86 3.33 5.00 9.72
N SER A 87 3.61 4.47 8.54
CA SER A 87 3.24 3.09 8.14
C SER A 87 1.78 2.75 8.47
N ARG A 88 0.86 3.53 7.92
CA ARG A 88 -0.58 3.32 8.12
C ARG A 88 -1.03 2.01 7.48
N ILE A 89 -1.54 1.09 8.30
CA ILE A 89 -1.98 -0.22 7.85
C ILE A 89 -3.31 -0.16 7.06
N ASP A 90 -4.06 0.92 7.19
CA ASP A 90 -5.31 1.16 6.46
C ASP A 90 -5.10 1.82 5.08
N SER A 91 -3.87 1.83 4.59
CA SER A 91 -3.51 2.34 3.28
C SER A 91 -2.58 1.35 2.59
N ALA A 92 -3.09 0.65 1.57
CA ALA A 92 -2.29 -0.27 0.76
C ALA A 92 -1.11 0.48 0.11
N ARG A 93 0.10 0.04 0.41
CA ARG A 93 1.34 0.61 -0.09
C ARG A 93 2.41 -0.46 -0.26
N GLU A 94 3.33 -0.19 -1.16
CA GLU A 94 4.54 -0.98 -1.32
C GLU A 94 5.39 -1.01 -0.04
N ILE A 95 5.96 -2.15 0.28
CA ILE A 95 6.80 -2.37 1.48
C ILE A 95 7.92 -1.33 1.58
N GLY A 96 8.56 -1.00 0.45
CA GLY A 96 9.61 0.01 0.42
C GLY A 96 9.13 1.39 0.88
N LYS A 97 7.89 1.78 0.61
CA LYS A 97 7.33 3.05 1.10
C LYS A 97 7.22 3.05 2.63
N PHE A 98 6.78 1.94 3.24
CA PHE A 98 6.73 1.84 4.70
C PHE A 98 8.12 1.98 5.34
N ILE A 99 9.14 1.36 4.77
CA ILE A 99 10.52 1.47 5.24
C ILE A 99 11.02 2.93 5.12
N ALA A 100 10.78 3.57 3.97
CA ALA A 100 11.17 4.97 3.73
C ALA A 100 10.46 5.96 4.67
N GLU A 101 9.17 5.76 4.96
CA GLU A 101 8.40 6.58 5.91
C GLU A 101 8.93 6.51 7.34
N ASN A 102 9.64 5.43 7.70
CA ASN A 102 10.32 5.29 8.98
C ASN A 102 11.74 5.88 8.98
N GLY A 103 12.15 6.54 7.88
CA GLY A 103 13.40 7.29 7.80
C GLY A 103 14.60 6.48 7.32
N TYR A 104 14.39 5.29 6.78
CA TYR A 104 15.46 4.42 6.29
C TYR A 104 15.63 4.48 4.77
N THR A 105 16.85 4.29 4.31
CA THR A 105 17.15 4.04 2.90
C THR A 105 16.70 2.63 2.52
N VAL A 106 15.88 2.52 1.49
CA VAL A 106 15.32 1.25 1.03
C VAL A 106 16.29 0.52 0.12
N GLY A 107 16.49 -0.75 0.37
CA GLY A 107 17.15 -1.69 -0.55
C GLY A 107 16.28 -2.92 -0.78
N VAL A 108 16.52 -3.61 -1.88
CA VAL A 108 15.90 -4.91 -2.21
C VAL A 108 16.98 -5.87 -2.64
N ASP A 109 16.95 -7.08 -2.11
CA ASP A 109 17.85 -8.15 -2.51
C ASP A 109 17.18 -9.54 -2.43
N ASN A 110 17.95 -10.61 -2.71
CA ASN A 110 17.45 -11.98 -2.69
C ASN A 110 16.15 -12.17 -3.47
N VAL A 111 16.00 -11.49 -4.60
CA VAL A 111 14.85 -11.63 -5.48
C VAL A 111 14.94 -12.97 -6.21
N GLN A 112 13.93 -13.81 -6.00
CA GLN A 112 13.79 -15.10 -6.66
C GLN A 112 12.37 -15.22 -7.19
N HIS A 113 12.22 -15.84 -8.35
CA HIS A 113 10.90 -16.10 -8.92
C HIS A 113 10.85 -17.41 -9.69
N TRP A 114 9.70 -18.04 -9.70
CA TRP A 114 9.45 -19.25 -10.48
C TRP A 114 7.95 -19.48 -10.65
N TRP A 115 7.63 -20.31 -11.63
CA TRP A 115 6.28 -20.80 -11.83
C TRP A 115 6.08 -22.10 -11.04
N GLN A 116 4.94 -22.21 -10.36
CA GLN A 116 4.58 -23.42 -9.63
C GLN A 116 3.07 -23.65 -9.65
N ALA A 117 2.67 -24.87 -9.32
CA ALA A 117 1.26 -25.21 -9.07
C ALA A 117 0.80 -24.59 -7.75
N ALA A 118 -0.39 -23.98 -7.74
CA ALA A 118 -1.00 -23.43 -6.53
C ALA A 118 -1.37 -24.54 -5.55
N THR A 119 -1.00 -24.36 -4.28
CA THR A 119 -1.48 -25.18 -3.19
C THR A 119 -2.96 -24.93 -2.89
N ALA A 120 -3.63 -25.80 -2.14
CA ALA A 120 -5.03 -25.61 -1.74
C ALA A 120 -5.28 -24.25 -1.04
N LEU A 121 -4.34 -23.79 -0.20
CA LEU A 121 -4.43 -22.48 0.46
C LEU A 121 -4.32 -21.33 -0.54
N GLU A 122 -3.32 -21.36 -1.40
CA GLU A 122 -3.09 -20.34 -2.42
C GLU A 122 -4.26 -20.27 -3.40
N ALA A 123 -4.75 -21.41 -3.83
CA ALA A 123 -5.92 -21.53 -4.69
C ALA A 123 -7.17 -20.92 -4.06
N LYS A 124 -7.40 -21.19 -2.76
CA LYS A 124 -8.52 -20.61 -2.01
C LYS A 124 -8.40 -19.07 -1.92
N LYS A 125 -7.21 -18.56 -1.59
CA LYS A 125 -6.95 -17.09 -1.48
C LYS A 125 -7.11 -16.36 -2.81
N LEU A 126 -6.65 -16.99 -3.90
CA LEU A 126 -6.68 -16.42 -5.26
C LEU A 126 -7.98 -16.72 -6.04
N ALA A 127 -8.92 -17.47 -5.44
CA ALA A 127 -10.15 -17.92 -6.10
C ALA A 127 -9.87 -18.63 -7.45
N ILE A 128 -8.88 -19.54 -7.47
CA ILE A 128 -8.49 -20.37 -8.61
C ILE A 128 -8.61 -21.83 -8.23
N SER A 129 -8.41 -22.76 -9.18
CA SER A 129 -8.35 -24.20 -8.89
C SER A 129 -6.99 -24.57 -8.28
N GLU A 130 -6.99 -25.54 -7.37
CA GLU A 130 -5.75 -26.16 -6.89
C GLU A 130 -4.97 -26.74 -8.09
N GLY A 131 -3.66 -26.51 -8.11
CA GLY A 131 -2.80 -26.96 -9.20
C GLY A 131 -2.73 -25.97 -10.39
N GLU A 132 -3.55 -24.92 -10.46
CA GLU A 132 -3.35 -23.88 -11.46
C GLU A 132 -1.97 -23.22 -11.28
N GLU A 133 -1.30 -22.85 -12.39
CA GLU A 133 0.01 -22.22 -12.32
C GLU A 133 -0.07 -20.80 -11.77
N ILE A 134 0.83 -20.50 -10.85
CA ILE A 134 1.07 -19.17 -10.28
C ILE A 134 2.54 -18.77 -10.43
N LEU A 135 2.79 -17.48 -10.65
CA LEU A 135 4.11 -16.90 -10.44
C LEU A 135 4.29 -16.69 -8.93
N LEU A 136 5.36 -17.23 -8.39
CA LEU A 136 5.79 -16.95 -7.02
C LEU A 136 7.04 -16.08 -7.08
N VAL A 137 7.02 -14.95 -6.34
CA VAL A 137 8.14 -14.02 -6.22
C VAL A 137 8.49 -13.89 -4.76
N GLN A 138 9.76 -14.05 -4.41
CA GLN A 138 10.30 -13.79 -3.07
C GLN A 138 11.26 -12.62 -3.13
N LYS A 139 11.14 -11.69 -2.18
CA LYS A 139 12.03 -10.54 -2.03
C LYS A 139 12.36 -10.29 -0.58
N ARG A 140 13.59 -9.82 -0.32
CA ARG A 140 13.97 -9.27 0.97
C ARG A 140 14.14 -7.76 0.84
N PHE A 141 13.51 -7.02 1.73
CA PHE A 141 13.63 -5.58 1.83
C PHE A 141 14.61 -5.20 2.92
N LEU A 142 15.43 -4.21 2.64
CA LEU A 142 16.47 -3.71 3.53
C LEU A 142 16.13 -2.29 3.98
N ALA A 143 16.47 -1.98 5.23
CA ALA A 143 16.50 -0.66 5.83
C ALA A 143 17.94 -0.31 6.19
N ASP A 144 18.53 0.69 5.53
CA ASP A 144 19.97 1.05 5.65
C ASP A 144 20.89 -0.16 5.52
N GLY A 145 20.60 -1.05 4.56
CA GLY A 145 21.36 -2.27 4.30
C GLY A 145 21.06 -3.46 5.23
N ASN A 146 20.22 -3.30 6.25
CA ASN A 146 19.85 -4.38 7.16
C ASN A 146 18.50 -4.99 6.76
N PRO A 147 18.33 -6.32 6.84
CA PRO A 147 17.04 -6.98 6.56
C PRO A 147 15.94 -6.42 7.45
N ALA A 148 14.86 -5.93 6.84
CA ALA A 148 13.73 -5.30 7.52
C ALA A 148 12.41 -6.04 7.30
N ALA A 149 12.22 -6.57 6.09
CA ALA A 149 11.02 -7.33 5.74
C ALA A 149 11.34 -8.42 4.69
N PHE A 150 10.49 -9.44 4.64
CA PHE A 150 10.52 -10.48 3.63
C PHE A 150 9.11 -10.68 3.07
N CYS A 151 9.00 -10.74 1.74
CA CYS A 151 7.73 -10.84 1.04
C CYS A 151 7.69 -12.06 0.12
N ILE A 152 6.52 -12.65 -0.01
CA ILE A 152 6.22 -13.73 -0.96
C ILE A 152 4.94 -13.36 -1.70
N ASP A 153 5.06 -12.94 -2.96
CA ASP A 153 3.95 -12.61 -3.84
C ASP A 153 3.56 -13.82 -4.69
N ARG A 154 2.27 -13.98 -4.96
CA ARG A 154 1.71 -15.09 -5.73
C ARG A 154 0.68 -14.54 -6.70
N VAL A 155 0.92 -14.70 -8.01
CA VAL A 155 0.08 -14.13 -9.07
C VAL A 155 -0.37 -15.23 -10.02
N PRO A 156 -1.68 -15.42 -10.27
CA PRO A 156 -2.16 -16.43 -11.21
C PRO A 156 -1.64 -16.21 -12.64
N LYS A 157 -1.08 -17.24 -13.25
CA LYS A 157 -0.54 -17.19 -14.62
C LYS A 157 -1.57 -16.71 -15.65
N LYS A 158 -2.82 -17.09 -15.46
CA LYS A 158 -3.92 -16.70 -16.36
C LYS A 158 -4.19 -15.21 -16.47
N LEU A 159 -3.69 -14.40 -15.52
CA LEU A 159 -3.82 -12.95 -15.54
C LEU A 159 -2.76 -12.28 -16.43
N PHE A 160 -1.65 -12.95 -16.70
CA PHE A 160 -0.57 -12.40 -17.49
C PHE A 160 -0.97 -12.23 -18.98
N CYS A 161 -0.69 -11.06 -19.52
CA CYS A 161 -0.81 -10.76 -20.94
C CYS A 161 0.57 -10.51 -21.60
N ASP A 162 1.59 -10.28 -20.77
CA ASP A 162 2.97 -10.17 -21.19
C ASP A 162 3.86 -10.98 -20.24
N PHE A 163 4.67 -11.88 -20.80
CA PHE A 163 5.60 -12.75 -20.07
C PHE A 163 7.06 -12.30 -20.24
N ASN A 164 7.28 -11.18 -20.92
CA ASN A 164 8.61 -10.65 -21.18
C ASN A 164 9.08 -9.77 -20.01
N PHE A 165 9.53 -10.39 -18.94
CA PHE A 165 10.08 -9.73 -17.78
C PHE A 165 11.32 -10.45 -17.24
N SER A 166 12.13 -9.73 -16.52
CA SER A 166 13.37 -10.21 -15.90
C SER A 166 13.30 -10.12 -14.37
N THR A 167 14.30 -10.66 -13.68
CA THR A 167 14.43 -10.48 -12.24
C THR A 167 14.55 -9.01 -11.87
N ALA A 168 15.20 -8.18 -12.69
CA ALA A 168 15.36 -6.75 -12.44
C ALA A 168 14.01 -6.00 -12.40
N ASP A 169 13.03 -6.43 -13.20
CA ASP A 169 11.68 -5.86 -13.18
C ASP A 169 10.98 -6.20 -11.84
N LEU A 170 11.28 -7.36 -11.27
CA LEU A 170 10.74 -7.82 -10.00
C LEU A 170 11.46 -7.23 -8.78
N GLU A 171 12.64 -6.61 -8.93
CA GLU A 171 13.29 -5.82 -7.89
C GLU A 171 12.54 -4.52 -7.60
N GLN A 172 11.77 -4.06 -8.56
CA GLN A 172 10.95 -2.88 -8.44
C GLN A 172 9.67 -3.14 -7.63
N ALA A 173 8.84 -2.11 -7.50
CA ALA A 173 7.54 -2.20 -6.86
C ALA A 173 6.64 -3.22 -7.57
N ILE A 174 5.92 -4.05 -6.80
CA ILE A 174 5.13 -5.16 -7.35
C ILE A 174 3.83 -4.67 -8.01
N PHE A 175 3.20 -3.64 -7.49
CA PHE A 175 1.93 -3.14 -8.04
C PHE A 175 2.07 -2.62 -9.48
N PRO A 176 3.04 -1.75 -9.82
CA PRO A 176 3.30 -1.35 -11.20
C PRO A 176 3.66 -2.53 -12.11
N PHE A 177 4.39 -3.53 -11.60
CA PHE A 177 4.70 -4.74 -12.35
C PHE A 177 3.42 -5.51 -12.72
N ILE A 178 2.51 -5.71 -11.77
CA ILE A 178 1.22 -6.36 -12.01
C ILE A 178 0.41 -5.59 -13.05
N GLU A 179 0.32 -4.27 -12.93
CA GLU A 179 -0.42 -3.43 -13.88
C GLU A 179 0.17 -3.46 -15.30
N ALA A 180 1.49 -3.59 -15.42
CA ALA A 180 2.18 -3.66 -16.72
C ALA A 180 2.02 -5.03 -17.40
N HIS A 181 2.12 -6.12 -16.64
CA HIS A 181 2.19 -7.48 -17.19
C HIS A 181 0.87 -8.25 -17.08
N CYS A 182 -0.08 -7.80 -16.26
CA CYS A 182 -1.40 -8.41 -16.11
C CYS A 182 -2.51 -7.47 -16.60
N ARG A 183 -3.60 -8.05 -17.12
CA ARG A 183 -4.77 -7.27 -17.59
C ARG A 183 -5.66 -6.85 -16.43
N CYS A 184 -5.09 -6.14 -15.47
CA CYS A 184 -5.82 -5.70 -14.28
C CYS A 184 -5.24 -4.41 -13.72
N GLN A 185 -6.03 -3.72 -12.92
CA GLN A 185 -5.62 -2.59 -12.10
C GLN A 185 -5.99 -2.91 -10.66
N LEU A 186 -5.02 -2.86 -9.75
CA LEU A 186 -5.24 -3.08 -8.33
C LEU A 186 -6.02 -1.91 -7.73
N THR A 187 -7.03 -2.22 -6.91
CA THR A 187 -7.91 -1.19 -6.32
C THR A 187 -8.10 -1.35 -4.83
N HIS A 188 -8.13 -2.57 -4.32
CA HIS A 188 -8.35 -2.89 -2.92
C HIS A 188 -7.48 -4.05 -2.51
N ASP A 189 -7.13 -4.10 -1.24
CA ASP A 189 -6.60 -5.28 -0.58
C ASP A 189 -7.42 -5.63 0.67
N VAL A 190 -7.38 -6.90 1.03
CA VAL A 190 -7.89 -7.38 2.31
C VAL A 190 -6.75 -8.05 3.03
N ILE A 191 -6.36 -7.49 4.17
CA ILE A 191 -5.24 -7.95 4.96
C ILE A 191 -5.68 -8.70 6.23
N GLU A 192 -4.97 -9.77 6.55
CA GLU A 192 -5.03 -10.46 7.84
C GLU A 192 -3.75 -10.18 8.61
N ILE A 193 -3.88 -9.71 9.85
CA ILE A 193 -2.76 -9.35 10.73
C ILE A 193 -2.49 -10.54 11.65
N ILE A 194 -1.32 -11.14 11.53
CA ILE A 194 -1.02 -12.43 12.16
C ILE A 194 0.28 -12.30 12.97
N PRO A 195 0.28 -12.59 14.29
CA PRO A 195 1.53 -12.75 15.02
C PRO A 195 2.28 -13.98 14.50
N ALA A 196 3.58 -13.82 14.30
CA ALA A 196 4.45 -14.91 13.83
C ALA A 196 5.78 -14.92 14.57
N VAL A 197 6.53 -16.00 14.39
CA VAL A 197 7.91 -16.11 14.85
C VAL A 197 8.79 -16.57 13.69
N ALA A 198 10.04 -16.17 13.70
CA ALA A 198 11.01 -16.61 12.71
C ALA A 198 11.31 -18.11 12.87
N ASP A 199 10.94 -18.90 11.89
CA ASP A 199 11.44 -20.25 11.74
C ASP A 199 12.89 -20.24 11.20
N THR A 200 13.51 -21.39 11.03
CA THR A 200 14.88 -21.52 10.52
C THR A 200 15.08 -20.79 9.17
N LYS A 201 14.09 -20.83 8.26
CA LYS A 201 14.20 -20.18 6.94
C LYS A 201 14.09 -18.67 7.07
N LEU A 202 13.09 -18.16 7.79
CA LEU A 202 12.89 -16.73 8.02
C LEU A 202 14.04 -16.14 8.85
N ALA A 203 14.54 -16.86 9.85
CA ALA A 203 15.66 -16.43 10.67
C ALA A 203 16.93 -16.19 9.83
N ARG A 204 17.21 -17.09 8.90
CA ARG A 204 18.36 -16.92 7.96
C ARG A 204 18.10 -15.76 6.99
N CYS A 205 16.88 -15.65 6.44
CA CYS A 205 16.52 -14.61 5.49
C CYS A 205 16.60 -13.22 6.12
N LEU A 206 16.03 -13.06 7.32
CA LEU A 206 15.99 -11.79 8.05
C LEU A 206 17.22 -11.53 8.93
N GLN A 207 18.17 -12.49 8.99
CA GLN A 207 19.40 -12.42 9.81
C GLN A 207 19.10 -12.18 11.30
N VAL A 208 18.10 -12.88 11.82
CA VAL A 208 17.70 -12.87 13.22
C VAL A 208 17.78 -14.26 13.83
N ASN A 209 17.58 -14.38 15.14
CA ASN A 209 17.50 -15.68 15.80
C ASN A 209 16.18 -16.38 15.49
N GLU A 210 16.19 -17.71 15.46
CA GLU A 210 14.95 -18.49 15.46
C GLU A 210 14.10 -18.11 16.69
N GLY A 211 12.77 -18.06 16.50
CA GLY A 211 11.85 -17.64 17.54
C GLY A 211 11.72 -16.12 17.69
N THR A 212 12.48 -15.29 16.94
CA THR A 212 12.29 -13.84 16.93
C THR A 212 10.85 -13.50 16.55
N PRO A 213 10.13 -12.68 17.33
CA PRO A 213 8.80 -12.25 16.98
C PRO A 213 8.76 -11.44 15.69
N LEU A 214 7.76 -11.72 14.87
CA LEU A 214 7.51 -11.05 13.59
C LEU A 214 6.05 -10.63 13.53
N LEU A 215 5.78 -9.56 12.82
CA LEU A 215 4.45 -9.29 12.31
C LEU A 215 4.31 -9.90 10.92
N ARG A 216 3.30 -10.74 10.74
CA ARG A 216 2.93 -11.29 9.42
C ARG A 216 1.66 -10.61 8.94
N LEU A 217 1.69 -10.15 7.71
CA LEU A 217 0.50 -9.72 6.97
C LEU A 217 0.26 -10.71 5.83
N ASP A 218 -0.94 -11.25 5.77
CA ASP A 218 -1.43 -12.00 4.61
C ASP A 218 -2.45 -11.11 3.89
N ALA A 219 -2.15 -10.70 2.66
CA ALA A 219 -3.03 -9.83 1.90
C ALA A 219 -3.50 -10.50 0.60
N VAL A 220 -4.73 -10.19 0.21
CA VAL A 220 -5.25 -10.51 -1.11
C VAL A 220 -5.63 -9.21 -1.78
N GLU A 221 -5.01 -8.93 -2.92
CA GLU A 221 -5.29 -7.75 -3.74
C GLU A 221 -6.35 -8.05 -4.78
N TYR A 222 -7.22 -7.09 -4.99
CA TYR A 222 -8.38 -7.17 -5.87
C TYR A 222 -8.37 -6.08 -6.93
N ASP A 223 -8.90 -6.40 -8.10
CA ASP A 223 -9.15 -5.43 -9.17
C ASP A 223 -10.53 -4.75 -9.04
N LEU A 224 -10.87 -3.90 -10.03
CA LEU A 224 -12.15 -3.19 -10.10
C LEU A 224 -13.37 -4.10 -10.16
N GLU A 225 -13.23 -5.32 -10.69
CA GLU A 225 -14.29 -6.32 -10.76
C GLU A 225 -14.37 -7.21 -9.52
N GLY A 226 -13.51 -6.97 -8.52
CA GLY A 226 -13.45 -7.76 -7.30
C GLY A 226 -12.80 -9.14 -7.49
N ARG A 227 -12.01 -9.34 -8.57
CA ARG A 227 -11.25 -10.57 -8.78
C ARG A 227 -9.97 -10.53 -7.96
N ALA A 228 -9.63 -11.62 -7.30
CA ALA A 228 -8.35 -11.77 -6.63
C ALA A 228 -7.22 -11.81 -7.69
N VAL A 229 -6.28 -10.89 -7.60
CA VAL A 229 -5.18 -10.72 -8.55
C VAL A 229 -3.88 -11.23 -7.98
N MET A 230 -3.62 -10.96 -6.71
CA MET A 230 -2.40 -11.37 -6.04
C MET A 230 -2.73 -11.79 -4.60
N TYR A 231 -1.98 -12.77 -4.09
CA TYR A 231 -1.94 -13.11 -2.68
C TYR A 231 -0.50 -12.96 -2.21
N ASN A 232 -0.27 -12.09 -1.25
CA ASN A 232 1.03 -11.94 -0.66
C ASN A 232 1.08 -12.35 0.82
N THR A 233 2.30 -12.66 1.26
CA THR A 233 2.63 -12.89 2.67
C THR A 233 3.85 -12.06 2.98
N GLU A 234 3.72 -11.15 3.91
CA GLU A 234 4.77 -10.23 4.31
C GLU A 234 5.16 -10.48 5.76
N TYR A 235 6.47 -10.47 6.04
CA TYR A 235 7.01 -10.59 7.39
C TYR A 235 7.83 -9.35 7.71
N TYR A 236 7.54 -8.72 8.83
CA TYR A 236 8.17 -7.47 9.27
C TYR A 236 8.87 -7.62 10.62
N LEU A 237 10.04 -6.99 10.72
CA LEU A 237 10.72 -6.76 11.99
C LEU A 237 10.22 -5.43 12.58
N ASP A 238 9.73 -5.44 13.81
CA ASP A 238 9.04 -4.32 14.46
C ASP A 238 9.93 -3.09 14.70
N HIS A 239 11.23 -3.29 14.77
CA HIS A 239 12.17 -2.18 14.96
C HIS A 239 12.42 -1.35 13.69
N PHE A 240 12.07 -1.85 12.50
CA PHE A 240 12.15 -1.10 11.25
C PHE A 240 10.80 -0.56 10.81
N VAL A 241 9.73 -1.35 10.93
CA VAL A 241 8.39 -0.96 10.51
C VAL A 241 7.39 -1.26 11.63
N ARG A 242 6.75 -0.22 12.15
CA ARG A 242 5.64 -0.32 13.09
C ARG A 242 4.38 0.23 12.44
N PHE A 243 3.42 -0.62 12.21
CA PHE A 243 2.15 -0.21 11.64
C PHE A 243 1.30 0.55 12.64
N THR A 244 0.63 1.58 12.15
CA THR A 244 -0.27 2.44 12.93
C THR A 244 -1.65 2.47 12.32
N LEU A 245 -2.67 2.65 13.16
CA LEU A 245 -4.06 2.84 12.76
C LEU A 245 -4.70 3.89 13.66
N CYS A 246 -5.29 4.93 13.06
CA CYS A 246 -6.11 5.88 13.79
C CYS A 246 -7.56 5.37 13.87
N ARG A 247 -8.10 5.27 15.10
CA ARG A 247 -9.51 4.92 15.31
C ARG A 247 -10.27 6.11 15.88
N ILE A 248 -11.41 6.43 15.27
CA ILE A 248 -12.32 7.43 15.81
C ILE A 248 -13.12 6.79 16.96
N VAL A 249 -13.09 7.41 18.12
CA VAL A 249 -13.87 6.97 19.27
C VAL A 249 -15.27 7.58 19.14
N SER A 250 -16.27 6.74 18.85
CA SER A 250 -17.68 7.14 18.85
C SER A 250 -18.30 6.73 20.19
N TYR A 251 -18.75 7.69 20.97
CA TYR A 251 -19.61 7.41 22.11
C TYR A 251 -21.03 7.29 21.55
N MET A 252 -21.64 6.10 21.64
CA MET A 252 -23.08 5.99 21.47
C MET A 252 -23.72 6.67 22.69
N THR A 253 -24.32 7.83 22.47
CA THR A 253 -25.22 8.49 23.42
C THR A 253 -26.63 7.95 23.22
#